data_ca6b822c934c0899b0c4f766a02704c1
#
_entry.id   ca6b822c934c0899b0c4f766a02704c1
#
_cell.length_a   1.000
_cell.length_b   1.000
_cell.length_c   1.000
_cell.angle_alpha   90.00
_cell.angle_beta   90.00
_cell.angle_gamma   90.00
#
_symmetry.space_group_name_H-M   'P 1'
#
loop_
_entity.id
_entity.type
_entity.pdbx_description
1 polymer ?
#
loop_
_entity_poly.entity_id
_entity_poly.type
_entity_poly.pdbx_seq_one_letter_code
_entity_poly.pdbx_strand_id
1 'polypeptide(L)'
;MLLIGPVGVGKTATLHALSALHDDREQPHAIIDLDWLAWATLPAAGPSVHELLVVNLAAVWETFQAAGVKRIAVARALDSRDEIAAVSNALVGCDVCVIELSAPPNELRRRIRQRDTGLELDEHLAAIDAYERKGLGHADAVIPSADASPAQVARAAMEIAGW
;
A
#
# COMPACT_ATOMS: atom_id res chain seq x y z
N MET A 1 1.87 9.73 0.22
CA MET A 1 0.97 8.86 1.02
C MET A 1 1.42 7.42 0.90
N LEU A 2 1.48 6.69 2.01
CA LEU A 2 1.73 5.25 2.04
C LEU A 2 0.51 4.55 2.65
N LEU A 3 -0.19 3.73 1.86
CA LEU A 3 -1.31 2.90 2.33
C LEU A 3 -0.77 1.54 2.78
N ILE A 4 -0.97 1.21 4.06
CA ILE A 4 -0.63 -0.09 4.63
C ILE A 4 -1.89 -0.85 5.09
N GLY A 5 -1.72 -2.09 5.47
CA GLY A 5 -2.82 -2.90 5.99
C GLY A 5 -2.79 -4.33 5.44
N PRO A 6 -3.62 -5.23 5.98
CA PRO A 6 -3.60 -6.64 5.64
C PRO A 6 -4.00 -6.91 4.18
N VAL A 7 -3.70 -8.11 3.71
CA VAL A 7 -4.23 -8.61 2.44
C VAL A 7 -5.75 -8.61 2.45
N GLY A 8 -6.39 -8.24 1.32
CA GLY A 8 -7.85 -8.18 1.20
C GLY A 8 -8.52 -6.92 1.76
N VAL A 9 -7.77 -6.00 2.40
CA VAL A 9 -8.34 -4.78 3.00
C VAL A 9 -8.77 -3.71 1.97
N GLY A 10 -8.28 -3.80 0.71
CA GLY A 10 -8.69 -2.89 -0.37
C GLY A 10 -7.65 -1.85 -0.77
N LYS A 11 -6.36 -2.02 -0.42
CA LYS A 11 -5.28 -1.07 -0.75
C LYS A 11 -5.22 -0.72 -2.24
N THR A 12 -5.12 -1.71 -3.11
CA THR A 12 -5.06 -1.53 -4.57
C THR A 12 -6.31 -0.84 -5.12
N ALA A 13 -7.49 -1.23 -4.65
CA ALA A 13 -8.75 -0.58 -5.05
C ALA A 13 -8.79 0.90 -4.61
N THR A 14 -8.22 1.21 -3.44
CA THR A 14 -8.10 2.59 -2.94
C THR A 14 -7.11 3.40 -3.78
N LEU A 15 -5.97 2.81 -4.20
CA LEU A 15 -5.03 3.48 -5.13
C LEU A 15 -5.71 3.86 -6.45
N HIS A 16 -6.47 2.93 -7.05
CA HIS A 16 -7.21 3.23 -8.28
C HIS A 16 -8.25 4.34 -8.08
N ALA A 17 -8.95 4.34 -6.95
CA ALA A 17 -9.92 5.40 -6.64
C ALA A 17 -9.23 6.75 -6.38
N LEU A 18 -8.05 6.77 -5.74
CA LEU A 18 -7.22 7.98 -5.59
C LEU A 18 -6.82 8.54 -6.95
N SER A 19 -6.35 7.67 -7.86
CA SER A 19 -5.99 8.09 -9.22
C SER A 19 -7.17 8.75 -9.93
N ALA A 20 -8.33 8.11 -9.94
CA ALA A 20 -9.53 8.68 -10.56
C ALA A 20 -9.91 10.05 -9.98
N LEU A 21 -9.80 10.23 -8.65
CA LEU A 21 -10.11 11.51 -8.00
C LEU A 21 -9.08 12.61 -8.35
N HIS A 22 -7.83 12.27 -8.62
CA HIS A 22 -6.81 13.22 -9.10
C HIS A 22 -6.98 13.54 -10.58
N ASP A 23 -7.32 12.53 -11.41
CA ASP A 23 -7.61 12.73 -12.83
C ASP A 23 -8.77 13.70 -13.04
N ASP A 24 -9.87 13.53 -12.27
CA ASP A 24 -11.02 14.44 -12.28
C ASP A 24 -10.65 15.91 -11.95
N ARG A 25 -9.52 16.12 -11.26
CA ARG A 25 -9.01 17.44 -10.88
C ARG A 25 -7.84 17.91 -11.75
N GLU A 26 -7.47 17.15 -12.77
CA GLU A 26 -6.30 17.38 -13.64
C GLU A 26 -5.00 17.58 -12.83
N GLN A 27 -4.85 16.83 -11.71
CA GLN A 27 -3.70 16.93 -10.81
C GLN A 27 -2.64 15.86 -11.13
N PRO A 28 -1.42 16.25 -11.56
CA PRO A 28 -0.33 15.31 -11.78
C PRO A 28 -0.04 14.47 -10.52
N HIS A 29 -0.14 13.16 -10.66
CA HIS A 29 0.05 12.21 -9.56
C HIS A 29 0.63 10.90 -10.07
N ALA A 30 1.14 10.09 -9.15
CA ALA A 30 1.53 8.70 -9.40
C ALA A 30 0.86 7.78 -8.39
N ILE A 31 0.48 6.59 -8.82
CA ILE A 31 0.08 5.49 -7.93
C ILE A 31 0.96 4.28 -8.20
N ILE A 32 1.43 3.62 -7.16
CA ILE A 32 2.24 2.40 -7.29
C ILE A 32 1.76 1.36 -6.27
N ASP A 33 1.30 0.22 -6.78
CA ASP A 33 1.20 -0.97 -5.95
C ASP A 33 2.60 -1.57 -5.86
N LEU A 34 3.19 -1.54 -4.65
CA LEU A 34 4.59 -1.90 -4.43
C LEU A 34 4.87 -3.38 -4.66
N ASP A 35 3.85 -4.25 -4.66
CA ASP A 35 4.03 -5.67 -4.95
C ASP A 35 4.54 -5.89 -6.38
N TRP A 36 4.24 -4.99 -7.31
CA TRP A 36 4.71 -5.06 -8.69
C TRP A 36 6.15 -4.58 -8.89
N LEU A 37 6.74 -3.84 -7.95
CA LEU A 37 8.11 -3.32 -8.10
C LEU A 37 9.20 -4.36 -7.82
N ALA A 38 8.87 -5.48 -7.19
CA ALA A 38 9.82 -6.51 -6.82
C ALA A 38 9.27 -7.93 -6.99
N TRP A 39 8.44 -8.14 -7.99
CA TRP A 39 7.99 -9.49 -8.35
C TRP A 39 9.13 -10.23 -9.09
N ALA A 40 10.00 -10.85 -8.31
CA ALA A 40 11.18 -11.51 -8.83
C ALA A 40 11.55 -12.74 -7.98
N THR A 41 12.18 -13.73 -8.63
CA THR A 41 12.93 -14.78 -7.94
C THR A 41 14.39 -14.37 -7.90
N LEU A 42 14.93 -14.17 -6.70
CA LEU A 42 16.27 -13.66 -6.49
C LEU A 42 17.25 -14.80 -6.13
N PRO A 43 18.55 -14.67 -6.45
CA PRO A 43 19.58 -15.60 -5.97
C PRO A 43 19.62 -15.63 -4.44
N ALA A 44 19.89 -16.81 -3.86
CA ALA A 44 19.93 -16.99 -2.41
C ALA A 44 20.94 -16.08 -1.68
N ALA A 45 22.02 -15.68 -2.33
CA ALA A 45 23.04 -14.76 -1.80
C ALA A 45 22.81 -13.29 -2.24
N GLY A 46 21.67 -12.99 -2.87
CA GLY A 46 21.32 -11.65 -3.32
C GLY A 46 20.58 -10.82 -2.26
N PRO A 47 20.17 -9.59 -2.62
CA PRO A 47 19.35 -8.77 -1.77
C PRO A 47 17.99 -9.44 -1.50
N SER A 48 17.34 -9.08 -0.43
CA SER A 48 15.94 -9.48 -0.19
C SER A 48 15.00 -8.80 -1.20
N VAL A 49 13.82 -9.37 -1.39
CA VAL A 49 12.75 -8.76 -2.21
C VAL A 49 12.40 -7.36 -1.70
N HIS A 50 12.43 -7.15 -0.38
CA HIS A 50 12.14 -5.84 0.21
C HIS A 50 13.24 -4.81 -0.11
N GLU A 51 14.52 -5.18 -0.01
CA GLU A 51 15.64 -4.30 -0.38
C GLU A 51 15.57 -3.90 -1.86
N LEU A 52 15.29 -4.86 -2.74
CA LEU A 52 15.12 -4.58 -4.18
C LEU A 52 13.95 -3.62 -4.42
N LEU A 53 12.82 -3.83 -3.75
CA LEU A 53 11.64 -2.98 -3.84
C LEU A 53 11.97 -1.53 -3.46
N VAL A 54 12.68 -1.31 -2.36
CA VAL A 54 13.06 0.03 -1.89
C VAL A 54 13.94 0.75 -2.91
N VAL A 55 14.92 0.05 -3.50
CA VAL A 55 15.79 0.60 -4.55
C VAL A 55 14.98 0.94 -5.81
N ASN A 56 14.10 0.04 -6.25
CA ASN A 56 13.26 0.26 -7.42
C ASN A 56 12.28 1.43 -7.19
N LEU A 57 11.69 1.53 -5.99
CA LEU A 57 10.79 2.64 -5.65
C LEU A 57 11.51 3.99 -5.73
N ALA A 58 12.72 4.09 -5.18
CA ALA A 58 13.51 5.32 -5.22
C ALA A 58 13.79 5.76 -6.67
N ALA A 59 14.21 4.82 -7.53
CA ALA A 59 14.51 5.11 -8.95
C ALA A 59 13.25 5.53 -9.74
N VAL A 60 12.13 4.82 -9.53
CA VAL A 60 10.86 5.15 -10.18
C VAL A 60 10.34 6.51 -9.71
N TRP A 61 10.45 6.81 -8.41
CA TRP A 61 10.04 8.09 -7.86
C TRP A 61 10.86 9.26 -8.41
N GLU A 62 12.18 9.12 -8.50
CA GLU A 62 13.05 10.11 -9.13
C GLU A 62 12.61 10.41 -10.56
N THR A 63 12.25 9.39 -11.33
CA THR A 63 11.76 9.53 -12.70
C THR A 63 10.44 10.32 -12.76
N PHE A 64 9.49 10.04 -11.87
CA PHE A 64 8.23 10.79 -11.78
C PHE A 64 8.45 12.24 -11.35
N GLN A 65 9.34 12.50 -10.40
CA GLN A 65 9.69 13.86 -9.99
C GLN A 65 10.29 14.67 -11.14
N ALA A 66 11.18 14.07 -11.93
CA ALA A 66 11.76 14.70 -13.12
C ALA A 66 10.69 15.04 -14.18
N ALA A 67 9.61 14.24 -14.24
CA ALA A 67 8.45 14.51 -15.10
C ALA A 67 7.45 15.54 -14.51
N GLY A 68 7.73 16.11 -13.33
CA GLY A 68 6.89 17.13 -12.69
C GLY A 68 5.80 16.60 -11.76
N VAL A 69 5.76 15.30 -11.47
CA VAL A 69 4.83 14.71 -10.50
C VAL A 69 5.22 15.14 -9.08
N LYS A 70 4.25 15.61 -8.30
CA LYS A 70 4.45 16.08 -6.93
C LYS A 70 3.71 15.27 -5.88
N ARG A 71 2.80 14.41 -6.29
CA ARG A 71 2.00 13.55 -5.40
C ARG A 71 2.17 12.10 -5.79
N ILE A 72 2.49 11.27 -4.80
CA ILE A 72 2.57 9.83 -5.00
C ILE A 72 1.81 9.09 -3.90
N ALA A 73 0.97 8.14 -4.29
CA ALA A 73 0.38 7.18 -3.39
C ALA A 73 0.94 5.79 -3.68
N VAL A 74 1.46 5.15 -2.65
CA VAL A 74 1.99 3.78 -2.73
C VAL A 74 1.27 2.87 -1.75
N ALA A 75 1.19 1.57 -2.04
CA ALA A 75 0.51 0.62 -1.17
C ALA A 75 1.23 -0.71 -1.07
N ARG A 76 1.27 -1.28 0.14
CA ARG A 76 1.74 -2.63 0.43
C ARG A 76 1.24 -3.14 1.78
N ALA A 77 1.25 -4.46 1.98
CA ALA A 77 1.16 -5.07 3.30
C ALA A 77 2.54 -4.97 3.97
N LEU A 78 2.73 -3.95 4.82
CA LEU A 78 3.92 -3.75 5.65
C LEU A 78 3.51 -3.90 7.10
N ASP A 79 4.30 -4.63 7.89
CA ASP A 79 3.95 -4.99 9.26
C ASP A 79 5.08 -4.70 10.27
N SER A 80 6.13 -4.01 9.85
CA SER A 80 7.22 -3.55 10.71
C SER A 80 7.54 -2.08 10.52
N ARG A 81 8.05 -1.44 11.59
CA ARG A 81 8.51 -0.04 11.53
C ARG A 81 9.64 0.15 10.54
N ASP A 82 10.55 -0.81 10.49
CA ASP A 82 11.75 -0.72 9.65
C ASP A 82 11.37 -0.77 8.17
N GLU A 83 10.43 -1.64 7.78
CA GLU A 83 9.92 -1.68 6.40
C GLU A 83 9.17 -0.40 6.02
N ILE A 84 8.32 0.12 6.90
CA ILE A 84 7.60 1.39 6.68
C ILE A 84 8.59 2.54 6.54
N ALA A 85 9.60 2.61 7.42
CA ALA A 85 10.64 3.64 7.35
C ALA A 85 11.47 3.53 6.07
N ALA A 86 11.86 2.33 5.64
CA ALA A 86 12.62 2.11 4.42
C ALA A 86 11.83 2.58 3.17
N VAL A 87 10.55 2.24 3.07
CA VAL A 87 9.67 2.70 1.98
C VAL A 87 9.50 4.23 2.03
N SER A 88 9.27 4.80 3.21
CA SER A 88 9.11 6.25 3.38
C SER A 88 10.38 7.01 2.98
N ASN A 89 11.55 6.51 3.38
CA ASN A 89 12.85 7.11 3.05
C ASN A 89 13.18 7.02 1.55
N ALA A 90 12.65 6.03 0.82
CA ALA A 90 12.81 5.93 -0.63
C ALA A 90 12.06 7.03 -1.39
N LEU A 91 11.04 7.64 -0.78
CA LEU A 91 10.27 8.74 -1.36
C LEU A 91 10.90 10.11 -1.01
N VAL A 92 12.14 10.29 -1.44
CA VAL A 92 12.95 11.51 -1.16
C VAL A 92 12.18 12.77 -1.57
N GLY A 93 12.16 13.76 -0.68
CA GLY A 93 11.46 15.05 -0.92
C GLY A 93 9.95 15.01 -0.64
N CYS A 94 9.40 13.88 -0.16
CA CYS A 94 8.01 13.78 0.28
C CYS A 94 7.91 13.86 1.81
N ASP A 95 6.87 14.55 2.27
CA ASP A 95 6.34 14.34 3.62
C ASP A 95 5.33 13.17 3.54
N VAL A 96 5.75 12.00 4.05
CA VAL A 96 5.01 10.75 3.86
C VAL A 96 4.00 10.56 4.97
N CYS A 97 2.71 10.69 4.65
CA CYS A 97 1.62 10.31 5.53
C CYS A 97 1.35 8.80 5.38
N VAL A 98 1.48 8.04 6.48
CA VAL A 98 1.24 6.60 6.54
C VAL A 98 -0.19 6.34 7.02
N ILE A 99 -1.00 5.74 6.17
CA ILE A 99 -2.40 5.44 6.48
C ILE A 99 -2.63 3.93 6.47
N GLU A 100 -3.11 3.42 7.58
CA GLU A 100 -3.52 2.03 7.68
C GLU A 100 -4.99 1.86 7.28
N LEU A 101 -5.25 0.95 6.34
CA LEU A 101 -6.59 0.46 6.08
C LEU A 101 -6.89 -0.73 6.98
N SER A 102 -8.05 -0.72 7.64
CA SER A 102 -8.46 -1.78 8.55
C SER A 102 -9.82 -2.38 8.17
N ALA A 103 -9.98 -3.66 8.44
CA ALA A 103 -11.27 -4.34 8.36
C ALA A 103 -11.31 -5.52 9.35
N PRO A 104 -12.50 -5.94 9.82
CA PRO A 104 -12.61 -7.11 10.68
C PRO A 104 -12.06 -8.37 9.99
N PRO A 105 -11.39 -9.27 10.71
CA PRO A 105 -10.73 -10.44 10.13
C PRO A 105 -11.68 -11.38 9.37
N ASN A 106 -12.90 -11.53 9.86
CA ASN A 106 -13.92 -12.31 9.16
C ASN A 106 -14.28 -11.70 7.79
N GLU A 107 -14.30 -10.39 7.67
CA GLU A 107 -14.51 -9.69 6.40
C GLU A 107 -13.32 -9.86 5.45
N LEU A 108 -12.09 -9.74 5.95
CA LEU A 108 -10.88 -10.02 5.16
C LEU A 108 -10.89 -11.46 4.62
N ARG A 109 -11.14 -12.45 5.48
CA ARG A 109 -11.22 -13.86 5.07
C ARG A 109 -12.36 -14.09 4.06
N ARG A 110 -13.50 -13.41 4.19
CA ARG A 110 -14.60 -13.48 3.22
C ARG A 110 -14.15 -12.96 1.86
N ARG A 111 -13.51 -11.79 1.80
CA ARG A 111 -13.02 -11.16 0.55
C ARG A 111 -11.98 -12.04 -0.13
N ILE A 112 -11.02 -12.57 0.62
CA ILE A 112 -9.98 -13.45 0.11
C ILE A 112 -10.58 -14.72 -0.49
N ARG A 113 -11.51 -15.41 0.21
CA ARG A 113 -12.17 -16.61 -0.34
C ARG A 113 -13.01 -16.36 -1.60
N GLN A 114 -13.44 -15.13 -1.84
CA GLN A 114 -14.15 -14.77 -3.06
C GLN A 114 -13.22 -14.48 -4.24
N ARG A 115 -11.98 -14.10 -3.96
CA ARG A 115 -10.99 -13.65 -4.96
C ARG A 115 -10.00 -14.76 -5.33
N ASP A 116 -9.49 -15.46 -4.35
CA ASP A 116 -8.33 -16.33 -4.46
C ASP A 116 -8.71 -17.81 -4.39
N THR A 117 -7.86 -18.66 -4.98
CA THR A 117 -8.03 -20.12 -4.99
C THR A 117 -6.68 -20.84 -4.80
N GLY A 118 -6.71 -22.11 -4.39
CA GLY A 118 -5.50 -22.94 -4.28
C GLY A 118 -4.48 -22.40 -3.28
N LEU A 119 -3.20 -22.49 -3.61
CA LEU A 119 -2.09 -22.10 -2.72
C LEU A 119 -2.12 -20.63 -2.35
N GLU A 120 -2.51 -19.76 -3.26
CA GLU A 120 -2.61 -18.31 -3.00
C GLU A 120 -3.66 -18.01 -1.90
N LEU A 121 -4.78 -18.73 -1.91
CA LEU A 121 -5.78 -18.62 -0.85
C LEU A 121 -5.22 -18.98 0.53
N ASP A 122 -4.49 -20.09 0.62
CA ASP A 122 -3.94 -20.58 1.88
C ASP A 122 -2.87 -19.60 2.42
N GLU A 123 -2.00 -19.08 1.54
CA GLU A 123 -0.98 -18.09 1.89
C GLU A 123 -1.62 -16.78 2.40
N HIS A 124 -2.64 -16.27 1.73
CA HIS A 124 -3.31 -15.05 2.14
C HIS A 124 -4.12 -15.21 3.44
N LEU A 125 -4.75 -16.36 3.68
CA LEU A 125 -5.41 -16.63 4.95
C LEU A 125 -4.39 -16.69 6.11
N ALA A 126 -3.24 -17.32 5.90
CA ALA A 126 -2.15 -17.35 6.88
C ALA A 126 -1.56 -15.95 7.14
N ALA A 127 -1.48 -15.09 6.10
CA ALA A 127 -1.04 -13.71 6.23
C ALA A 127 -1.99 -12.86 7.07
N ILE A 128 -3.32 -13.07 6.96
CA ILE A 128 -4.31 -12.40 7.82
C ILE A 128 -4.08 -12.79 9.28
N ASP A 129 -3.91 -14.08 9.57
CA ASP A 129 -3.67 -14.58 10.93
C ASP A 129 -2.35 -14.04 11.53
N ALA A 130 -1.32 -13.87 10.71
CA ALA A 130 -0.05 -13.27 11.12
C ALA A 130 -0.21 -11.78 11.43
N TYR A 131 -0.94 -11.06 10.61
CA TYR A 131 -1.20 -9.64 10.78
C TYR A 131 -1.99 -9.34 12.06
N GLU A 132 -3.04 -10.13 12.36
CA GLU A 132 -3.81 -10.00 13.61
C GLU A 132 -2.94 -10.14 14.87
N ARG A 133 -1.93 -11.01 14.83
CA ARG A 133 -1.05 -11.26 15.99
C ARG A 133 -0.07 -10.13 16.27
N LYS A 134 0.35 -9.38 15.23
CA LYS A 134 1.39 -8.35 15.37
C LYS A 134 0.87 -7.03 15.91
N GLY A 135 -0.40 -6.72 15.66
CA GLY A 135 -0.98 -5.40 15.98
C GLY A 135 -0.26 -4.27 15.23
N LEU A 136 -0.98 -3.30 14.76
CA LEU A 136 -0.40 -2.15 14.08
C LEU A 136 -0.47 -0.92 14.98
N GLY A 137 0.61 -0.23 15.09
CA GLY A 137 0.73 1.00 15.85
C GLY A 137 1.71 1.95 15.18
N HIS A 138 1.81 1.88 13.83
CA HIS A 138 2.86 2.55 13.07
C HIS A 138 2.31 3.51 12.01
N ALA A 139 0.99 3.68 11.93
CA ALA A 139 0.34 4.59 11.01
C ALA A 139 0.02 5.92 11.69
N ASP A 140 0.03 7.01 10.91
CA ASP A 140 -0.41 8.32 11.35
C ASP A 140 -1.93 8.37 11.50
N ALA A 141 -2.65 7.55 10.71
CA ALA A 141 -4.10 7.40 10.79
C ALA A 141 -4.56 6.00 10.39
N VAL A 142 -5.76 5.61 10.86
CA VAL A 142 -6.42 4.35 10.52
C VAL A 142 -7.77 4.64 9.87
N ILE A 143 -8.04 4.04 8.71
CA ILE A 143 -9.34 4.16 8.01
C ILE A 143 -10.02 2.78 7.95
N PRO A 144 -11.21 2.62 8.54
CA PRO A 144 -11.99 1.40 8.39
C PRO A 144 -12.52 1.28 6.95
N SER A 145 -12.34 0.11 6.33
CA SER A 145 -12.71 -0.16 4.93
C SER A 145 -13.81 -1.22 4.76
N ALA A 146 -14.38 -1.72 5.87
CA ALA A 146 -15.36 -2.82 5.80
C ALA A 146 -16.64 -2.39 5.09
N ASP A 147 -17.20 -1.26 5.49
CA ASP A 147 -18.51 -0.75 5.05
C ASP A 147 -18.38 0.48 4.13
N ALA A 148 -17.16 0.77 3.65
CA ALA A 148 -16.89 1.90 2.79
C ALA A 148 -16.51 1.46 1.37
N SER A 149 -16.99 2.19 0.37
CA SER A 149 -16.51 2.02 -1.01
C SER A 149 -15.06 2.49 -1.16
N PRO A 150 -14.29 1.98 -2.13
CA PRO A 150 -12.94 2.46 -2.38
C PRO A 150 -12.85 3.98 -2.58
N ALA A 151 -13.87 4.59 -3.21
CA ALA A 151 -13.93 6.04 -3.41
C ALA A 151 -14.13 6.81 -2.09
N GLN A 152 -14.88 6.27 -1.13
CA GLN A 152 -15.04 6.88 0.19
C GLN A 152 -13.73 6.78 0.99
N VAL A 153 -13.08 5.61 0.97
CA VAL A 153 -11.77 5.41 1.59
C VAL A 153 -10.72 6.37 1.00
N ALA A 154 -10.70 6.49 -0.34
CA ALA A 154 -9.78 7.38 -1.04
C ALA A 154 -9.98 8.86 -0.66
N ARG A 155 -11.23 9.33 -0.58
CA ARG A 155 -11.52 10.72 -0.12
C ARG A 155 -11.05 10.96 1.30
N ALA A 156 -11.33 10.03 2.23
CA ALA A 156 -10.85 10.13 3.60
C ALA A 156 -9.31 10.15 3.67
N ALA A 157 -8.64 9.32 2.87
CA ALA A 157 -7.19 9.30 2.79
C ALA A 157 -6.61 10.62 2.24
N MET A 158 -7.23 11.21 1.21
CA MET A 158 -6.85 12.51 0.68
C MET A 158 -7.02 13.63 1.72
N GLU A 159 -8.12 13.64 2.46
CA GLU A 159 -8.36 14.62 3.52
C GLU A 159 -7.30 14.55 4.62
N ILE A 160 -6.95 13.33 5.09
CA ILE A 160 -5.91 13.10 6.10
C ILE A 160 -4.54 13.55 5.59
N ALA A 161 -4.21 13.26 4.32
CA ALA A 161 -2.93 13.64 3.72
C ALA A 161 -2.86 15.11 3.25
N GLY A 162 -3.94 15.88 3.38
CA GLY A 162 -3.99 17.28 2.91
C GLY A 162 -3.94 17.43 1.38
N TRP A 163 -4.56 16.55 0.62
CA TRP A 163 -4.54 16.48 -0.86
C TRP A 163 -5.80 17.02 -1.53
#